data_53ede2c1c935dc4db2a2999fec748022
#
_entry.id   53ede2c1c935dc4db2a2999fec748022
#
_cell.length_a   1.000
_cell.length_b   1.000
_cell.length_c   1.000
_cell.angle_alpha   90.00
_cell.angle_beta   90.00
_cell.angle_gamma   90.00
#
_symmetry.space_group_name_H-M   'P 1'
#
loop_
_entity.id
_entity.type
_entity.pdbx_description
1 polymer ?
#
loop_
_entity_poly.entity_id
_entity_poly.type
_entity_poly.pdbx_seq_one_letter_code
_entity_poly.pdbx_strand_id
1 'polypeptide(L)'
;MKIAVSSHGKDLNAELDPRFGRCAYFLIVDPDDMGFEVFDNESGNLGGGAGIQSAQFVASKGVNAVITGNCGPNAAQTLSAAGIELFIGQSGTIREVVERFKKENLKPAEAANVDSHFGTTEKTSVQDLGSEAFAPGMGMGRGRGMGGGIRRISLKAGEQTSSEEELSRLKKQVKDLNEKMKHIIDRIDVIKND
;
A
#
# COMPACT_ATOMS: atom_id res chain seq x y z
N MET A 1 4.38 -1.13 25.24
CA MET A 1 4.32 -0.51 23.90
C MET A 1 4.35 -1.62 22.86
N LYS A 2 3.57 -1.53 21.76
CA LYS A 2 3.58 -2.59 20.73
C LYS A 2 4.10 -2.05 19.40
N ILE A 3 4.94 -2.80 18.74
CA ILE A 3 5.48 -2.46 17.41
C ILE A 3 5.18 -3.59 16.42
N ALA A 4 4.83 -3.26 15.18
CA ALA A 4 4.68 -4.24 14.12
C ALA A 4 5.92 -4.24 13.23
N VAL A 5 6.44 -5.43 12.93
CA VAL A 5 7.60 -5.61 12.04
C VAL A 5 7.20 -6.53 10.91
N SER A 6 7.48 -6.12 9.65
CA SER A 6 7.28 -6.97 8.48
C SER A 6 8.35 -8.07 8.44
N SER A 7 7.95 -9.32 8.23
CA SER A 7 8.86 -10.47 8.37
C SER A 7 8.71 -11.51 7.28
N HIS A 8 9.82 -12.16 6.94
CA HIS A 8 9.81 -13.36 6.10
C HIS A 8 9.48 -14.64 6.87
N GLY A 9 9.64 -14.66 8.20
CA GLY A 9 9.44 -15.85 9.04
C GLY A 9 8.63 -15.55 10.28
N LYS A 10 8.47 -16.55 11.15
CA LYS A 10 7.58 -16.54 12.31
C LYS A 10 8.29 -16.38 13.66
N ASP A 11 9.56 -15.98 13.66
CA ASP A 11 10.35 -15.83 14.87
C ASP A 11 11.24 -14.58 14.84
N LEU A 12 11.83 -14.23 15.99
CA LEU A 12 12.66 -13.04 16.11
C LEU A 12 14.00 -13.12 15.36
N ASN A 13 14.44 -14.30 14.95
CA ASN A 13 15.69 -14.51 14.21
C ASN A 13 15.42 -14.47 12.69
N ALA A 14 14.15 -14.44 12.28
CA ALA A 14 13.78 -14.26 10.89
C ALA A 14 14.24 -12.90 10.38
N GLU A 15 14.50 -12.82 9.07
CA GLU A 15 14.83 -11.57 8.41
C GLU A 15 13.58 -10.69 8.23
N LEU A 16 13.78 -9.39 8.35
CA LEU A 16 12.78 -8.40 8.02
C LEU A 16 12.42 -8.49 6.53
N ASP A 17 11.13 -8.59 6.20
CA ASP A 17 10.69 -8.47 4.81
C ASP A 17 10.67 -6.98 4.41
N PRO A 18 11.41 -6.61 3.36
CA PRO A 18 11.48 -5.20 2.97
C PRO A 18 10.15 -4.64 2.44
N ARG A 19 9.15 -5.45 2.19
CA ARG A 19 7.90 -5.03 1.54
C ARG A 19 6.74 -5.02 2.53
N PHE A 20 6.46 -3.89 3.17
CA PHE A 20 5.40 -3.77 4.18
C PHE A 20 4.08 -4.45 3.80
N GLY A 21 3.47 -4.04 2.68
CA GLY A 21 2.16 -4.55 2.26
C GLY A 21 2.17 -5.97 1.69
N ARG A 22 3.34 -6.53 1.43
CA ARG A 22 3.52 -7.84 0.76
C ARG A 22 4.43 -8.79 1.51
N CYS A 23 4.77 -8.49 2.75
CA CYS A 23 5.47 -9.42 3.61
C CYS A 23 4.65 -10.69 3.85
N ALA A 24 5.31 -11.78 4.19
CA ALA A 24 4.64 -13.03 4.53
C ALA A 24 3.94 -12.95 5.90
N TYR A 25 4.59 -12.29 6.86
CA TYR A 25 4.13 -12.23 8.25
C TYR A 25 4.29 -10.83 8.82
N PHE A 26 3.45 -10.50 9.80
CA PHE A 26 3.67 -9.41 10.74
C PHE A 26 3.97 -9.99 12.12
N LEU A 27 5.08 -9.59 12.71
CA LEU A 27 5.37 -9.84 14.11
C LEU A 27 4.99 -8.59 14.90
N ILE A 28 4.06 -8.75 15.84
CA ILE A 28 3.71 -7.71 16.80
C ILE A 28 4.54 -7.96 18.04
N VAL A 29 5.52 -7.11 18.27
CA VAL A 29 6.53 -7.29 19.32
C VAL A 29 6.35 -6.25 20.41
N ASP A 30 6.42 -6.68 21.67
CA ASP A 30 6.65 -5.74 22.77
C ASP A 30 8.17 -5.57 22.96
N PRO A 31 8.70 -4.35 22.73
CA PRO A 31 10.14 -4.13 22.81
C PRO A 31 10.69 -4.27 24.25
N ASP A 32 9.86 -4.18 25.28
CA ASP A 32 10.33 -4.20 26.67
C ASP A 32 10.76 -5.59 27.11
N ASP A 33 9.95 -6.60 26.82
CA ASP A 33 10.18 -7.99 27.19
C ASP A 33 10.52 -8.91 26.02
N MET A 34 10.51 -8.40 24.78
CA MET A 34 10.69 -9.16 23.53
C MET A 34 9.61 -10.23 23.31
N GLY A 35 8.48 -10.13 24.01
CA GLY A 35 7.29 -10.93 23.75
C GLY A 35 6.72 -10.59 22.37
N PHE A 36 6.24 -11.59 21.65
CA PHE A 36 5.71 -11.34 20.30
C PHE A 36 4.56 -12.26 19.93
N GLU A 37 3.71 -11.75 19.06
CA GLU A 37 2.63 -12.49 18.39
C GLU A 37 2.88 -12.48 16.88
N VAL A 38 2.56 -13.59 16.20
CA VAL A 38 2.77 -13.75 14.76
C VAL A 38 1.43 -13.76 14.05
N PHE A 39 1.33 -13.00 12.98
CA PHE A 39 0.15 -12.93 12.12
C PHE A 39 0.54 -13.14 10.65
N ASP A 40 -0.19 -13.98 9.95
CA ASP A 40 -0.07 -14.15 8.52
C ASP A 40 -0.62 -12.89 7.81
N ASN A 41 0.09 -12.42 6.78
CA ASN A 41 -0.38 -11.29 5.98
C ASN A 41 -1.26 -11.76 4.83
N GLU A 42 -2.56 -11.88 5.07
CA GLU A 42 -3.53 -12.28 4.06
C GLU A 42 -3.60 -11.30 2.87
N SER A 43 -3.21 -10.05 3.10
CA SER A 43 -3.25 -8.99 2.07
C SER A 43 -2.09 -9.08 1.06
N GLY A 44 -1.03 -9.82 1.36
CA GLY A 44 0.18 -9.89 0.55
C GLY A 44 -0.02 -10.33 -0.90
N ASN A 45 -1.05 -11.14 -1.16
CA ASN A 45 -1.39 -11.69 -2.47
C ASN A 45 -2.38 -10.84 -3.28
N LEU A 46 -2.84 -9.71 -2.76
CA LEU A 46 -3.80 -8.85 -3.46
C LEU A 46 -3.14 -8.15 -4.64
N GLY A 47 -3.86 -8.09 -5.77
CA GLY A 47 -3.41 -7.38 -6.98
C GLY A 47 -3.24 -5.87 -6.78
N GLY A 48 -4.01 -5.27 -5.85
CA GLY A 48 -3.93 -3.86 -5.47
C GLY A 48 -4.42 -3.65 -4.05
N GLY A 49 -4.06 -2.52 -3.42
CA GLY A 49 -4.52 -2.16 -2.07
C GLY A 49 -3.88 -2.94 -0.92
N ALA A 50 -2.96 -3.88 -1.19
CA ALA A 50 -2.29 -4.68 -0.16
C ALA A 50 -1.71 -3.82 0.97
N GLY A 51 -1.04 -2.71 0.65
CA GLY A 51 -0.45 -1.82 1.64
C GLY A 51 -1.49 -1.16 2.55
N ILE A 52 -2.64 -0.73 2.00
CA ILE A 52 -3.73 -0.12 2.78
C ILE A 52 -4.32 -1.15 3.74
N GLN A 53 -4.64 -2.36 3.25
CA GLN A 53 -5.22 -3.41 4.07
C GLN A 53 -4.26 -3.88 5.17
N SER A 54 -2.96 -4.03 4.84
CA SER A 54 -1.93 -4.33 5.83
C SER A 54 -1.82 -3.23 6.90
N ALA A 55 -1.90 -1.95 6.50
CA ALA A 55 -1.87 -0.83 7.44
C ALA A 55 -3.10 -0.83 8.37
N GLN A 56 -4.28 -1.08 7.84
CA GLN A 56 -5.51 -1.22 8.63
C GLN A 56 -5.44 -2.42 9.59
N PHE A 57 -4.90 -3.55 9.11
CA PHE A 57 -4.70 -4.73 9.93
C PHE A 57 -3.79 -4.44 11.12
N VAL A 58 -2.60 -3.89 10.91
CA VAL A 58 -1.69 -3.60 12.03
C VAL A 58 -2.24 -2.53 12.96
N ALA A 59 -2.97 -1.53 12.43
CA ALA A 59 -3.68 -0.55 13.24
C ALA A 59 -4.72 -1.20 14.17
N SER A 60 -5.46 -2.20 13.69
CA SER A 60 -6.43 -2.95 14.49
C SER A 60 -5.81 -3.73 15.64
N LYS A 61 -4.50 -3.99 15.59
CA LYS A 61 -3.74 -4.66 16.67
C LYS A 61 -3.26 -3.70 17.75
N GLY A 62 -3.53 -2.41 17.62
CA GLY A 62 -3.17 -1.39 18.61
C GLY A 62 -1.67 -1.15 18.70
N VAL A 63 -0.95 -1.24 17.58
CA VAL A 63 0.48 -0.94 17.54
C VAL A 63 0.73 0.57 17.54
N ASN A 64 1.84 0.97 18.13
CA ASN A 64 2.28 2.36 18.19
C ASN A 64 3.25 2.72 17.05
N ALA A 65 3.97 1.71 16.54
CA ALA A 65 4.96 1.90 15.49
C ALA A 65 4.98 0.71 14.51
N VAL A 66 5.42 0.99 13.29
CA VAL A 66 5.68 -0.01 12.23
C VAL A 66 7.12 0.12 11.79
N ILE A 67 7.83 -1.02 11.68
CA ILE A 67 9.19 -1.09 11.20
C ILE A 67 9.23 -1.98 9.95
N THR A 68 9.79 -1.46 8.85
CA THR A 68 9.86 -2.16 7.57
C THR A 68 11.01 -1.65 6.70
N GLY A 69 11.31 -2.32 5.60
CA GLY A 69 12.25 -1.81 4.60
C GLY A 69 11.62 -0.73 3.73
N ASN A 70 10.49 -1.02 3.11
CA ASN A 70 9.84 -0.14 2.15
C ASN A 70 8.34 -0.04 2.42
N CYS A 71 7.82 1.18 2.34
CA CYS A 71 6.40 1.46 2.49
C CYS A 71 5.92 2.42 1.39
N GLY A 72 4.89 2.03 0.66
CA GLY A 72 4.28 2.85 -0.37
C GLY A 72 3.41 3.98 0.21
N PRO A 73 3.09 5.02 -0.59
CA PRO A 73 2.42 6.23 -0.12
C PRO A 73 1.05 5.96 0.50
N ASN A 74 0.27 5.07 -0.07
CA ASN A 74 -1.07 4.76 0.44
C ASN A 74 -1.02 4.09 1.82
N ALA A 75 -0.05 3.19 2.05
CA ALA A 75 0.15 2.55 3.34
C ALA A 75 0.68 3.54 4.38
N ALA A 76 1.68 4.36 4.02
CA ALA A 76 2.23 5.40 4.88
C ALA A 76 1.15 6.40 5.34
N GLN A 77 0.30 6.85 4.41
CA GLN A 77 -0.82 7.74 4.72
C GLN A 77 -1.84 7.08 5.66
N THR A 78 -2.15 5.80 5.46
CA THR A 78 -3.08 5.05 6.32
C THR A 78 -2.52 4.90 7.73
N LEU A 79 -1.23 4.57 7.88
CA LEU A 79 -0.56 4.47 9.18
C LEU A 79 -0.50 5.81 9.90
N SER A 80 -0.13 6.88 9.19
CA SER A 80 -0.12 8.24 9.74
C SER A 80 -1.49 8.69 10.23
N ALA A 81 -2.56 8.42 9.45
CA ALA A 81 -3.93 8.73 9.85
C ALA A 81 -4.37 7.95 11.10
N ALA A 82 -3.80 6.77 11.35
CA ALA A 82 -4.02 5.98 12.56
C ALA A 82 -3.11 6.40 13.74
N GLY A 83 -2.25 7.41 13.57
CA GLY A 83 -1.32 7.85 14.60
C GLY A 83 -0.16 6.88 14.86
N ILE A 84 0.18 6.04 13.88
CA ILE A 84 1.24 5.03 13.97
C ILE A 84 2.52 5.58 13.37
N GLU A 85 3.61 5.56 14.14
CA GLU A 85 4.92 5.96 13.65
C GLU A 85 5.49 4.94 12.67
N LEU A 86 6.08 5.41 11.58
CA LEU A 86 6.62 4.55 10.53
C LEU A 86 8.15 4.67 10.47
N PHE A 87 8.85 3.52 10.56
CA PHE A 87 10.30 3.42 10.44
C PHE A 87 10.63 2.57 9.21
N ILE A 88 11.16 3.21 8.17
CA ILE A 88 11.51 2.61 6.89
C ILE A 88 13.02 2.49 6.70
N GLY A 89 13.44 1.77 5.64
CA GLY A 89 14.85 1.58 5.32
C GLY A 89 15.56 0.60 6.25
N GLN A 90 14.80 -0.23 6.96
CA GLN A 90 15.36 -1.19 7.90
C GLN A 90 15.66 -2.53 7.23
N SER A 91 16.66 -3.22 7.76
CA SER A 91 17.12 -4.56 7.32
C SER A 91 17.80 -5.30 8.45
N GLY A 92 17.97 -6.60 8.30
CA GLY A 92 18.54 -7.51 9.29
C GLY A 92 17.45 -8.33 9.97
N THR A 93 17.78 -8.99 11.08
CA THR A 93 16.83 -9.81 11.83
C THR A 93 15.83 -8.97 12.61
N ILE A 94 14.65 -9.52 12.87
CA ILE A 94 13.61 -8.86 13.67
C ILE A 94 14.17 -8.43 15.03
N ARG A 95 14.93 -9.31 15.68
CA ARG A 95 15.59 -9.02 16.96
C ARG A 95 16.49 -7.79 16.89
N GLU A 96 17.38 -7.73 15.91
CA GLU A 96 18.31 -6.61 15.73
C GLU A 96 17.58 -5.29 15.47
N VAL A 97 16.51 -5.35 14.70
CA VAL A 97 15.72 -4.17 14.35
C VAL A 97 14.97 -3.64 15.59
N VAL A 98 14.38 -4.54 16.39
CA VAL A 98 13.72 -4.16 17.65
C VAL A 98 14.73 -3.59 18.66
N GLU A 99 15.92 -4.17 18.77
CA GLU A 99 16.98 -3.64 19.64
C GLU A 99 17.47 -2.26 19.19
N ARG A 100 17.58 -2.02 17.87
CA ARG A 100 17.90 -0.69 17.33
C ARG A 100 16.82 0.33 17.66
N PHE A 101 15.56 -0.09 17.55
CA PHE A 101 14.42 0.73 17.93
C PHE A 101 14.48 1.13 19.43
N LYS A 102 14.70 0.18 20.33
CA LYS A 102 14.86 0.43 21.78
C LYS A 102 15.97 1.45 22.12
N LYS A 103 17.04 1.43 21.35
CA LYS A 103 18.18 2.34 21.53
C LYS A 103 17.97 3.71 20.89
N GLU A 104 16.76 4.02 20.39
CA GLU A 104 16.41 5.25 19.68
C GLU A 104 17.31 5.54 18.46
N ASN A 105 17.90 4.49 17.87
CA ASN A 105 18.78 4.61 16.70
C ASN A 105 18.01 4.63 15.37
N LEU A 106 16.67 4.62 15.41
CA LEU A 106 15.82 4.71 14.24
C LEU A 106 15.16 6.09 14.17
N LYS A 107 15.06 6.62 12.97
CA LYS A 107 14.36 7.89 12.71
C LYS A 107 13.00 7.59 12.09
N PRO A 108 11.91 8.17 12.61
CA PRO A 108 10.61 8.09 11.98
C PRO A 108 10.66 8.65 10.56
N ALA A 109 9.93 8.03 9.65
CA ALA A 109 9.80 8.52 8.29
C ALA A 109 8.55 9.40 8.17
N GLU A 110 8.72 10.58 7.61
CA GLU A 110 7.61 11.51 7.35
C GLU A 110 6.82 11.13 6.08
N ALA A 111 7.43 10.35 5.17
CA ALA A 111 6.86 9.98 3.87
C ALA A 111 7.25 8.57 3.45
N ALA A 112 6.54 8.05 2.44
CA ALA A 112 6.87 6.80 1.76
C ALA A 112 8.24 6.88 1.06
N ASN A 113 8.93 5.74 0.98
CA ASN A 113 10.22 5.65 0.29
C ASN A 113 10.16 4.90 -1.05
N VAL A 114 8.99 4.43 -1.45
CA VAL A 114 8.74 3.77 -2.75
C VAL A 114 7.43 4.25 -3.35
N ASP A 115 7.32 4.16 -4.67
CA ASP A 115 6.11 4.53 -5.41
C ASP A 115 4.95 3.57 -5.13
N SER A 116 3.74 4.03 -5.47
CA SER A 116 2.55 3.18 -5.45
C SER A 116 2.75 1.98 -6.39
N HIS A 117 2.23 0.80 -5.98
CA HIS A 117 2.39 -0.48 -6.67
C HIS A 117 3.79 -1.12 -6.61
N PHE A 118 4.69 -0.65 -5.76
CA PHE A 118 5.98 -1.30 -5.53
C PHE A 118 5.80 -2.79 -5.15
N GLY A 119 6.48 -3.68 -5.88
CA GLY A 119 6.41 -5.13 -5.66
C GLY A 119 5.23 -5.84 -6.32
N THR A 120 4.42 -5.18 -7.15
CA THR A 120 3.51 -5.86 -8.06
C THR A 120 4.30 -6.37 -9.27
N THR A 121 4.17 -7.64 -9.59
CA THR A 121 4.76 -8.25 -10.80
C THR A 121 3.91 -7.92 -12.04
N GLU A 122 3.58 -6.68 -12.29
CA GLU A 122 3.18 -6.28 -13.62
C GLU A 122 4.45 -6.05 -14.44
N LYS A 123 4.73 -7.00 -15.33
CA LYS A 123 5.71 -6.84 -16.41
C LYS A 123 5.23 -5.71 -17.33
N THR A 124 5.51 -4.48 -16.96
CA THR A 124 5.47 -3.40 -17.93
C THR A 124 6.74 -3.54 -18.75
N SER A 125 6.61 -4.20 -19.89
CA SER A 125 7.63 -4.19 -20.94
C SER A 125 7.69 -2.76 -21.50
N VAL A 126 8.35 -1.85 -20.83
CA VAL A 126 8.86 -0.62 -21.44
C VAL A 126 10.11 -1.04 -22.17
N GLN A 127 9.97 -1.21 -23.47
CA GLN A 127 11.12 -1.27 -24.36
C GLN A 127 11.89 0.04 -24.17
N ASP A 128 13.07 -0.10 -23.58
CA ASP A 128 14.13 0.88 -23.61
C ASP A 128 14.48 1.16 -25.08
N LEU A 129 13.98 2.28 -25.61
CA LEU A 129 14.45 2.84 -26.87
C LEU A 129 15.71 3.64 -26.56
N GLY A 130 16.86 2.94 -26.65
CA GLY A 130 18.17 3.52 -26.60
C GLY A 130 18.28 4.76 -27.47
N SER A 131 18.77 5.81 -26.86
CA SER A 131 19.25 7.00 -27.50
C SER A 131 20.54 6.68 -28.28
N GLU A 132 20.40 6.39 -29.55
CA GLU A 132 21.55 6.41 -30.48
C GLU A 132 21.53 7.67 -31.34
N ALA A 133 22.70 8.24 -31.41
CA ALA A 133 23.05 9.52 -32.01
C ALA A 133 22.58 9.69 -33.44
N PHE A 134 22.06 10.87 -33.73
CA PHE A 134 21.68 11.35 -35.02
C PHE A 134 22.92 11.83 -35.80
N ALA A 135 23.18 11.28 -36.98
CA ALA A 135 24.03 11.85 -38.03
C ALA A 135 23.16 12.17 -39.26
N PRO A 136 23.31 13.34 -39.89
CA PRO A 136 22.46 13.77 -40.99
C PRO A 136 22.95 13.22 -42.34
N GLY A 137 22.09 12.48 -43.02
CA GLY A 137 22.30 11.99 -44.37
C GLY A 137 21.19 12.49 -45.32
N MET A 138 21.54 13.32 -46.28
CA MET A 138 20.70 13.78 -47.39
C MET A 138 20.27 12.60 -48.28
N GLY A 139 18.98 12.57 -48.68
CA GLY A 139 18.48 11.66 -49.70
C GLY A 139 17.13 12.12 -50.25
N MET A 140 17.14 12.77 -51.42
CA MET A 140 15.97 13.09 -52.22
C MET A 140 15.28 11.83 -52.74
N GLY A 141 13.96 11.77 -52.62
CA GLY A 141 13.13 10.73 -53.27
C GLY A 141 11.69 11.18 -53.43
N ARG A 142 11.34 11.60 -54.66
CA ARG A 142 9.98 11.92 -55.10
C ARG A 142 9.16 10.63 -55.19
N GLY A 143 7.95 10.60 -54.59
CA GLY A 143 6.95 9.55 -54.82
C GLY A 143 5.54 10.08 -54.58
N ARG A 144 4.80 10.29 -55.67
CA ARG A 144 3.35 10.56 -55.72
C ARG A 144 2.58 9.34 -55.23
N GLY A 145 1.53 9.55 -54.45
CA GLY A 145 0.54 8.50 -54.17
C GLY A 145 -0.62 9.00 -53.35
N MET A 146 -1.74 9.14 -53.99
CA MET A 146 -3.11 9.47 -53.61
C MET A 146 -3.64 8.68 -52.38
N GLY A 147 -4.49 9.40 -51.60
CA GLY A 147 -5.84 8.85 -51.29
C GLY A 147 -6.04 8.32 -49.90
N GLY A 148 -6.94 8.94 -49.20
CA GLY A 148 -7.87 8.15 -48.40
C GLY A 148 -7.84 8.32 -46.88
N GLY A 149 -8.77 9.09 -46.37
CA GLY A 149 -9.47 8.69 -45.18
C GLY A 149 -8.94 9.19 -43.83
N ILE A 150 -9.20 10.44 -43.52
CA ILE A 150 -9.18 10.89 -42.15
C ILE A 150 -10.36 10.20 -41.43
N ARG A 151 -10.10 9.04 -40.80
CA ARG A 151 -11.01 8.52 -39.78
C ARG A 151 -10.83 9.39 -38.53
N ARG A 152 -11.77 10.32 -38.35
CA ARG A 152 -12.02 10.95 -37.04
C ARG A 152 -12.23 9.81 -36.05
N ILE A 153 -11.27 9.62 -35.16
CA ILE A 153 -11.46 8.85 -33.96
C ILE A 153 -12.37 9.72 -33.08
N SER A 154 -13.64 9.37 -33.10
CA SER A 154 -14.62 9.92 -32.15
C SER A 154 -14.20 9.43 -30.79
N LEU A 155 -13.64 10.33 -29.98
CA LEU A 155 -13.44 10.10 -28.55
C LEU A 155 -14.85 9.90 -27.96
N LYS A 156 -15.13 8.66 -27.63
CA LYS A 156 -16.36 8.24 -26.99
C LYS A 156 -16.40 8.89 -25.60
N ALA A 157 -17.26 9.89 -25.43
CA ALA A 157 -17.69 10.41 -24.14
C ALA A 157 -18.45 9.27 -23.42
N GLY A 158 -17.71 8.42 -22.71
CA GLY A 158 -18.27 7.23 -22.05
C GLY A 158 -17.68 6.95 -20.67
N GLU A 159 -16.67 7.69 -20.23
CA GLU A 159 -16.01 7.41 -18.95
C GLU A 159 -16.47 8.31 -17.78
N GLN A 160 -17.27 9.35 -18.06
CA GLN A 160 -17.77 10.21 -16.97
C GLN A 160 -19.06 9.70 -16.31
N THR A 161 -19.85 8.86 -16.99
CA THR A 161 -21.08 8.30 -16.41
C THR A 161 -20.82 7.16 -15.42
N SER A 162 -19.72 6.42 -15.56
CA SER A 162 -19.36 5.33 -14.66
C SER A 162 -18.96 5.84 -13.26
N SER A 163 -18.24 6.94 -13.18
CA SER A 163 -17.77 7.47 -11.89
C SER A 163 -18.88 8.12 -11.07
N GLU A 164 -19.87 8.75 -11.70
CA GLU A 164 -21.02 9.34 -11.00
C GLU A 164 -22.00 8.26 -10.48
N GLU A 165 -22.17 7.18 -11.24
CA GLU A 165 -22.95 6.03 -10.80
C GLU A 165 -22.29 5.27 -9.66
N GLU A 166 -20.97 5.10 -9.69
CA GLU A 166 -20.18 4.51 -8.59
C GLU A 166 -20.24 5.39 -7.34
N LEU A 167 -20.10 6.70 -7.50
CA LEU A 167 -20.19 7.65 -6.38
C LEU A 167 -21.58 7.63 -5.73
N SER A 168 -22.62 7.50 -6.54
CA SER A 168 -24.01 7.37 -6.08
C SER A 168 -24.23 6.06 -5.32
N ARG A 169 -23.69 4.95 -5.82
CA ARG A 169 -23.72 3.64 -5.14
C ARG A 169 -23.00 3.69 -3.80
N LEU A 170 -21.80 4.25 -3.76
CA LEU A 170 -21.01 4.38 -2.53
C LEU A 170 -21.71 5.25 -1.49
N LYS A 171 -22.31 6.38 -1.89
CA LYS A 171 -23.10 7.22 -0.99
C LYS A 171 -24.30 6.47 -0.38
N LYS A 172 -24.96 5.63 -1.18
CA LYS A 172 -26.07 4.79 -0.68
C LYS A 172 -25.57 3.75 0.31
N GLN A 173 -24.45 3.09 0.04
CA GLN A 173 -23.84 2.12 0.97
C GLN A 173 -23.43 2.75 2.29
N VAL A 174 -22.83 3.95 2.25
CA VAL A 174 -22.47 4.68 3.48
C VAL A 174 -23.70 5.02 4.31
N LYS A 175 -24.80 5.42 3.67
CA LYS A 175 -26.05 5.70 4.37
C LYS A 175 -26.63 4.45 5.04
N ASP A 176 -26.67 3.33 4.32
CA ASP A 176 -27.16 2.04 4.86
C ASP A 176 -26.29 1.54 6.03
N LEU A 177 -24.97 1.72 5.94
CA LEU A 177 -24.06 1.37 7.04
C LEU A 177 -24.30 2.24 8.28
N ASN A 178 -24.47 3.54 8.10
CA ASN A 178 -24.74 4.46 9.21
C ASN A 178 -26.07 4.15 9.91
N GLU A 179 -27.10 3.77 9.17
CA GLU A 179 -28.38 3.34 9.75
C GLU A 179 -28.24 2.03 10.56
N LYS A 180 -27.46 1.08 10.04
CA LYS A 180 -27.14 -0.16 10.77
C LYS A 180 -26.34 0.10 12.04
N MET A 181 -25.33 0.97 11.97
CA MET A 181 -24.56 1.37 13.15
C MET A 181 -25.45 1.99 14.22
N LYS A 182 -26.34 2.92 13.81
CA LYS A 182 -27.28 3.54 14.75
C LYS A 182 -28.15 2.50 15.44
N HIS A 183 -28.70 1.55 14.69
CA HIS A 183 -29.52 0.46 15.26
C HIS A 183 -28.74 -0.42 16.25
N ILE A 184 -27.44 -0.67 15.97
CA ILE A 184 -26.58 -1.42 16.89
C ILE A 184 -26.32 -0.64 18.18
N ILE A 185 -26.06 0.66 18.07
CA ILE A 185 -25.87 1.55 19.23
C ILE A 185 -27.11 1.57 20.10
N ASP A 186 -28.29 1.74 19.51
CA ASP A 186 -29.56 1.76 20.23
C ASP A 186 -29.80 0.42 20.98
N ARG A 187 -29.41 -0.72 20.38
CA ARG A 187 -29.52 -2.03 21.05
C ARG A 187 -28.51 -2.19 22.19
N ILE A 188 -27.32 -1.64 22.06
CA ILE A 188 -26.31 -1.67 23.13
C ILE A 188 -26.78 -0.84 24.32
N ASP A 189 -27.39 0.31 24.08
CA ASP A 189 -27.90 1.17 25.15
C ASP A 189 -29.07 0.53 25.91
N VAL A 190 -29.91 -0.23 25.23
CA VAL A 190 -30.98 -1.03 25.89
C VAL A 190 -30.37 -2.11 26.80
N ILE A 191 -29.33 -2.81 26.35
CA ILE A 191 -28.69 -3.90 27.14
C ILE A 191 -27.92 -3.36 28.36
N LYS A 192 -27.42 -2.11 28.29
CA LYS A 192 -26.71 -1.47 29.41
C LYS A 192 -27.62 -0.97 30.52
N ASN A 193 -28.92 -0.78 30.23
CA ASN A 193 -29.90 -0.22 31.16
C ASN A 193 -30.81 -1.27 31.75
N ASP A 194 -30.64 -2.56 31.45
CA ASP A 194 -31.22 -3.74 32.11
C ASP A 194 -30.18 -4.36 33.06
#